data_cf5ca5c0cde6554f554d93f4efe03506
#
_entry.id   cf5ca5c0cde6554f554d93f4efe03506
#
_cell.length_a   1.000
_cell.length_b   1.000
_cell.length_c   1.000
_cell.angle_alpha   90.00
_cell.angle_beta   90.00
_cell.angle_gamma   90.00
#
_symmetry.space_group_name_H-M   'P 1'
#
loop_
_entity.id
_entity.type
_entity.pdbx_description
1 polymer ?
#
loop_
_entity_poly.entity_id
_entity_poly.type
_entity_poly.pdbx_seq_one_letter_code
_entity_poly.pdbx_strand_id
1 'polypeptide(L)'
;MPRPSPTPKRPAIFSYCTDPSLLSGLSWLSCYLTIGKHLAFYASFGTVLLLLAITAPVALGFGFAGATAARSRLLPIRLIGRTYIALVRGVPDIAFFLFFVIALDQGIEYLRHITLCPDWDQPIRQGNDFVVCQAAKMPLGTSPQWVHETYGFFIAVFTFAIVFGAFAANVLFGAMRAVPHAQLETAAAYGLSHRQTFWRILVPQMWVYALPGLSNLWMVLIKATPLLFLLGVEDIVYWARELGGSKTPRFTDYPHGDWRMYYFFALLVFYLAFTWVSEKLLDRVMKRLTLGQATAGGEAQRKAAR
;
A
#
# COMPACT_ATOMS: atom_id res chain seq x y z
N MET A 1 23.26 -15.44 33.68
CA MET A 1 22.11 -14.63 33.21
C MET A 1 20.85 -15.38 33.57
N PRO A 2 19.90 -14.80 34.33
CA PRO A 2 18.66 -15.45 34.67
C PRO A 2 17.82 -15.67 33.39
N ARG A 3 17.15 -16.82 33.30
CA ARG A 3 16.22 -17.11 32.20
C ARG A 3 15.12 -16.05 32.19
N PRO A 4 14.74 -15.49 31.02
CA PRO A 4 13.57 -14.61 30.96
C PRO A 4 12.36 -15.37 31.48
N SER A 5 11.54 -14.69 32.28
CA SER A 5 10.29 -15.24 32.81
C SER A 5 9.42 -15.77 31.66
N PRO A 6 8.79 -16.95 31.80
CA PRO A 6 7.93 -17.48 30.75
C PRO A 6 6.77 -16.51 30.52
N THR A 7 6.70 -15.96 29.31
CA THR A 7 5.53 -15.22 28.84
C THR A 7 4.29 -16.09 29.01
N PRO A 8 3.14 -15.55 29.46
CA PRO A 8 1.93 -16.32 29.66
C PRO A 8 1.57 -17.05 28.36
N LYS A 9 1.66 -18.37 28.37
CA LYS A 9 1.32 -19.22 27.21
C LYS A 9 -0.16 -19.00 26.93
N ARG A 10 -0.50 -18.47 25.78
CA ARG A 10 -1.90 -18.46 25.32
C ARG A 10 -2.39 -19.91 25.28
N PRO A 11 -3.67 -20.18 25.65
CA PRO A 11 -4.19 -21.52 25.61
C PRO A 11 -4.01 -22.11 24.21
N ALA A 12 -3.44 -23.30 24.13
CA ALA A 12 -3.28 -24.02 22.87
C ALA A 12 -4.68 -24.29 22.28
N ILE A 13 -4.83 -24.12 20.97
CA ILE A 13 -6.11 -24.37 20.26
C ILE A 13 -6.52 -25.84 20.43
N PHE A 14 -5.55 -26.74 20.48
CA PHE A 14 -5.78 -28.15 20.67
C PHE A 14 -5.27 -28.58 22.06
N SER A 15 -6.07 -29.39 22.78
CA SER A 15 -5.74 -29.87 24.12
C SER A 15 -4.45 -30.72 24.19
N TYR A 16 -4.09 -31.38 23.07
CA TYR A 16 -2.87 -32.21 22.98
C TYR A 16 -1.58 -31.42 22.74
N CYS A 17 -1.67 -30.10 22.45
CA CYS A 17 -0.51 -29.24 22.22
C CYS A 17 0.16 -28.72 23.50
N THR A 18 -0.12 -29.31 24.68
CA THR A 18 0.42 -28.85 25.95
C THR A 18 1.91 -29.14 26.10
N ASP A 19 2.36 -30.29 25.59
CA ASP A 19 3.76 -30.69 25.65
C ASP A 19 4.32 -31.02 24.26
N PRO A 20 5.02 -30.06 23.63
CA PRO A 20 5.56 -30.23 22.26
C PRO A 20 6.62 -31.32 22.14
N SER A 21 7.29 -31.69 23.24
CA SER A 21 8.35 -32.72 23.25
C SER A 21 7.83 -34.13 23.00
N LEU A 22 6.55 -34.35 23.28
CA LEU A 22 5.87 -35.68 23.13
C LEU A 22 5.19 -35.80 21.74
N LEU A 23 5.17 -34.72 20.93
CA LEU A 23 4.49 -34.69 19.65
C LEU A 23 5.40 -35.18 18.51
N SER A 24 4.84 -35.91 17.59
CA SER A 24 5.54 -36.39 16.38
C SER A 24 4.64 -36.30 15.14
N GLY A 25 5.26 -36.16 13.98
CA GLY A 25 4.56 -36.19 12.68
C GLY A 25 3.45 -35.13 12.55
N LEU A 26 2.25 -35.53 12.17
CA LEU A 26 1.13 -34.62 11.91
C LEU A 26 0.63 -33.87 13.14
N SER A 27 0.69 -34.48 14.33
CA SER A 27 0.29 -33.80 15.58
C SER A 27 1.25 -32.66 15.93
N TRP A 28 2.55 -32.86 15.74
CA TRP A 28 3.54 -31.82 15.89
C TRP A 28 3.29 -30.66 14.89
N LEU A 29 3.06 -30.99 13.62
CA LEU A 29 2.81 -30.01 12.56
C LEU A 29 1.53 -29.20 12.83
N SER A 30 0.45 -29.84 13.25
CA SER A 30 -0.81 -29.16 13.56
C SER A 30 -0.66 -28.19 14.74
N CYS A 31 0.07 -28.58 15.79
CA CYS A 31 0.37 -27.70 16.89
C CYS A 31 1.28 -26.54 16.47
N TYR A 32 2.32 -26.80 15.67
CA TYR A 32 3.21 -25.78 15.14
C TYR A 32 2.45 -24.74 14.30
N LEU A 33 1.58 -25.18 13.39
CA LEU A 33 0.78 -24.28 12.53
C LEU A 33 -0.28 -23.46 13.28
N THR A 34 -0.57 -23.80 14.55
CA THR A 34 -1.56 -23.10 15.39
C THR A 34 -0.96 -22.25 16.49
N ILE A 35 0.37 -22.14 16.59
CA ILE A 35 1.01 -21.21 17.53
C ILE A 35 0.65 -19.76 17.20
N GLY A 36 0.70 -18.87 18.20
CA GLY A 36 0.34 -17.46 18.04
C GLY A 36 1.04 -16.74 16.88
N LYS A 37 2.31 -17.09 16.58
CA LYS A 37 3.05 -16.52 15.47
C LYS A 37 2.47 -16.92 14.09
N HIS A 38 1.97 -18.16 13.96
CA HIS A 38 1.30 -18.60 12.73
C HIS A 38 -0.06 -17.93 12.56
N LEU A 39 -0.79 -17.75 13.66
CA LEU A 39 -2.05 -16.99 13.61
C LEU A 39 -1.81 -15.54 13.15
N ALA A 40 -0.73 -14.90 13.61
CA ALA A 40 -0.31 -13.59 13.14
C ALA A 40 0.07 -13.62 11.64
N PHE A 41 0.78 -14.67 11.20
CA PHE A 41 1.08 -14.88 9.78
C PHE A 41 -0.19 -14.99 8.93
N TYR A 42 -1.19 -15.75 9.36
CA TYR A 42 -2.47 -15.84 8.63
C TYR A 42 -3.23 -14.52 8.64
N ALA A 43 -3.25 -13.83 9.77
CA ALA A 43 -3.86 -12.50 9.87
C ALA A 43 -3.18 -11.47 8.95
N SER A 44 -1.86 -11.58 8.74
CA SER A 44 -1.11 -10.64 7.91
C SER A 44 -1.51 -10.65 6.42
N PHE A 45 -2.08 -11.76 5.91
CA PHE A 45 -2.71 -11.77 4.59
C PHE A 45 -3.90 -10.79 4.52
N GLY A 46 -4.73 -10.77 5.59
CA GLY A 46 -5.81 -9.81 5.72
C GLY A 46 -5.30 -8.37 5.82
N THR A 47 -4.20 -8.14 6.52
CA THR A 47 -3.56 -6.81 6.63
C THR A 47 -3.12 -6.29 5.27
N VAL A 48 -2.50 -7.13 4.42
CA VAL A 48 -2.11 -6.75 3.06
C VAL A 48 -3.33 -6.42 2.21
N LEU A 49 -4.38 -7.26 2.25
CA LEU A 49 -5.62 -6.99 1.51
C LEU A 49 -6.30 -5.71 1.98
N LEU A 50 -6.35 -5.47 3.28
CA LEU A 50 -6.91 -4.25 3.87
C LEU A 50 -6.11 -3.01 3.44
N LEU A 51 -4.78 -3.10 3.49
CA LEU A 51 -3.90 -2.04 3.02
C LEU A 51 -4.19 -1.69 1.56
N LEU A 52 -4.26 -2.68 0.68
CA LEU A 52 -4.57 -2.47 -0.74
C LEU A 52 -5.96 -1.85 -0.93
N ALA A 53 -6.97 -2.33 -0.18
CA ALA A 53 -8.35 -1.84 -0.26
C ALA A 53 -8.48 -0.38 0.18
N ILE A 54 -7.67 0.07 1.14
CA ILE A 54 -7.67 1.47 1.61
C ILE A 54 -6.76 2.33 0.72
N THR A 55 -5.57 1.84 0.38
CA THR A 55 -4.58 2.60 -0.38
C THR A 55 -5.07 2.92 -1.79
N ALA A 56 -5.71 1.99 -2.48
CA ALA A 56 -6.10 2.19 -3.88
C ALA A 56 -7.09 3.37 -4.07
N PRO A 57 -8.21 3.49 -3.33
CA PRO A 57 -9.10 4.63 -3.46
C PRO A 57 -8.46 5.94 -3.01
N VAL A 58 -7.63 5.93 -1.96
CA VAL A 58 -6.93 7.13 -1.49
C VAL A 58 -5.90 7.59 -2.52
N ALA A 59 -5.11 6.67 -3.09
CA ALA A 59 -4.17 6.94 -4.18
C ALA A 59 -4.89 7.50 -5.43
N LEU A 60 -6.05 6.93 -5.76
CA LEU A 60 -6.86 7.44 -6.85
C LEU A 60 -7.37 8.87 -6.59
N GLY A 61 -7.75 9.18 -5.35
CA GLY A 61 -8.10 10.54 -4.92
C GLY A 61 -6.96 11.54 -5.08
N PHE A 62 -5.76 11.20 -4.59
CA PHE A 62 -4.55 11.99 -4.82
C PHE A 62 -4.21 12.11 -6.31
N GLY A 63 -4.36 11.02 -7.05
CA GLY A 63 -4.17 11.00 -8.49
C GLY A 63 -5.10 11.96 -9.22
N PHE A 64 -6.38 11.94 -8.89
CA PHE A 64 -7.37 12.82 -9.49
C PHE A 64 -7.11 14.29 -9.12
N ALA A 65 -6.79 14.57 -7.84
CA ALA A 65 -6.40 15.89 -7.40
C ALA A 65 -5.15 16.41 -8.11
N GLY A 66 -4.10 15.58 -8.23
CA GLY A 66 -2.87 15.92 -8.94
C GLY A 66 -3.10 16.19 -10.43
N ALA A 67 -3.88 15.32 -11.11
CA ALA A 67 -4.22 15.48 -12.52
C ALA A 67 -5.03 16.77 -12.81
N THR A 68 -6.00 17.06 -11.94
CA THR A 68 -6.82 18.28 -12.06
C THR A 68 -6.00 19.54 -11.74
N ALA A 69 -5.13 19.48 -10.72
CA ALA A 69 -4.20 20.56 -10.40
C ALA A 69 -3.26 20.86 -11.57
N ALA A 70 -2.70 19.83 -12.22
CA ALA A 70 -1.82 19.98 -13.37
C ALA A 70 -2.50 20.63 -14.60
N ARG A 71 -3.83 20.59 -14.68
CA ARG A 71 -4.66 21.25 -15.69
C ARG A 71 -5.16 22.64 -15.27
N SER A 72 -4.92 23.06 -14.04
CA SER A 72 -5.43 24.33 -13.52
C SER A 72 -4.95 25.52 -14.36
N ARG A 73 -5.81 26.54 -14.47
CA ARG A 73 -5.46 27.86 -15.05
C ARG A 73 -4.55 28.65 -14.14
N LEU A 74 -4.63 28.43 -12.82
CA LEU A 74 -3.78 29.11 -11.83
C LEU A 74 -2.38 28.52 -11.86
N LEU A 75 -1.39 29.37 -12.16
CA LEU A 75 0.01 28.96 -12.30
C LEU A 75 0.55 28.18 -11.08
N PRO A 76 0.38 28.64 -9.82
CA PRO A 76 0.92 27.93 -8.65
C PRO A 76 0.32 26.52 -8.52
N ILE A 77 -0.99 26.36 -8.67
CA ILE A 77 -1.67 25.06 -8.59
C ILE A 77 -1.20 24.13 -9.69
N ARG A 78 -1.06 24.66 -10.91
CA ARG A 78 -0.55 23.92 -12.06
C ARG A 78 0.89 23.45 -11.87
N LEU A 79 1.74 24.27 -11.29
CA LEU A 79 3.12 23.90 -10.98
C LEU A 79 3.16 22.78 -9.94
N ILE A 80 2.41 22.91 -8.84
CA ILE A 80 2.32 21.85 -7.83
C ILE A 80 1.89 20.51 -8.45
N GLY A 81 0.81 20.51 -9.24
CA GLY A 81 0.33 19.29 -9.89
C GLY A 81 1.34 18.70 -10.88
N ARG A 82 2.03 19.54 -11.68
CA ARG A 82 3.06 19.07 -12.61
C ARG A 82 4.29 18.54 -11.89
N THR A 83 4.75 19.21 -10.85
CA THR A 83 5.87 18.74 -10.01
C THR A 83 5.54 17.41 -9.37
N TYR A 84 4.34 17.26 -8.81
CA TYR A 84 3.87 16.00 -8.25
C TYR A 84 3.93 14.84 -9.26
N ILE A 85 3.44 15.05 -10.48
CA ILE A 85 3.52 14.07 -11.56
C ILE A 85 4.99 13.82 -12.00
N ALA A 86 5.83 14.85 -12.01
CA ALA A 86 7.21 14.73 -12.44
C ALA A 86 8.10 13.98 -11.45
N LEU A 87 7.87 14.11 -10.15
CA LEU A 87 8.63 13.42 -9.09
C LEU A 87 8.69 11.92 -9.33
N VAL A 88 7.57 11.31 -9.73
CA VAL A 88 7.47 9.86 -9.96
C VAL A 88 8.30 9.38 -11.15
N ARG A 89 8.65 10.27 -12.08
CA ARG A 89 9.42 9.92 -13.28
C ARG A 89 10.93 9.99 -13.08
N GLY A 90 11.38 10.74 -12.09
CA GLY A 90 12.79 11.10 -11.92
C GLY A 90 13.50 10.36 -10.78
N VAL A 91 12.77 9.68 -9.91
CA VAL A 91 13.33 9.04 -8.71
C VAL A 91 12.98 7.54 -8.72
N PRO A 92 13.92 6.64 -8.39
CA PRO A 92 13.63 5.22 -8.22
C PRO A 92 12.56 5.01 -7.14
N ASP A 93 11.55 4.17 -7.42
CA ASP A 93 10.37 3.98 -6.59
C ASP A 93 10.72 3.66 -5.13
N ILE A 94 11.67 2.75 -4.91
CA ILE A 94 12.11 2.32 -3.56
C ILE A 94 12.73 3.49 -2.80
N ALA A 95 13.59 4.28 -3.45
CA ALA A 95 14.25 5.42 -2.81
C ALA A 95 13.24 6.51 -2.42
N PHE A 96 12.29 6.78 -3.33
CA PHE A 96 11.21 7.74 -3.07
C PHE A 96 10.31 7.28 -1.92
N PHE A 97 10.02 5.97 -1.88
CA PHE A 97 9.23 5.34 -0.82
C PHE A 97 9.88 5.51 0.55
N LEU A 98 11.13 5.06 0.69
CA LEU A 98 11.87 5.13 1.95
C LEU A 98 12.06 6.58 2.43
N PHE A 99 12.42 7.47 1.50
CA PHE A 99 12.53 8.90 1.82
C PHE A 99 11.21 9.46 2.35
N PHE A 100 10.11 9.14 1.67
CA PHE A 100 8.81 9.73 2.02
C PHE A 100 8.28 9.24 3.35
N VAL A 101 8.49 7.96 3.70
CA VAL A 101 8.14 7.44 5.03
C VAL A 101 8.89 8.17 6.13
N ILE A 102 10.22 8.28 5.98
CA ILE A 102 11.06 8.96 6.97
C ILE A 102 10.68 10.45 7.08
N ALA A 103 10.47 11.10 5.94
CA ALA A 103 10.10 12.51 5.92
C ALA A 103 8.72 12.76 6.58
N LEU A 104 7.78 11.83 6.39
CA LEU A 104 6.45 11.92 6.97
C LEU A 104 6.49 11.69 8.47
N ASP A 105 7.18 10.66 8.92
CA ASP A 105 7.35 10.31 10.32
C ASP A 105 8.05 11.44 11.09
N GLN A 106 9.24 11.86 10.63
CA GLN A 106 9.98 12.98 11.22
C GLN A 106 9.21 14.31 11.10
N GLY A 107 8.46 14.52 10.03
CA GLY A 107 7.62 15.69 9.87
C GLY A 107 6.50 15.78 10.92
N ILE A 108 5.84 14.66 11.21
CA ILE A 108 4.83 14.58 12.26
C ILE A 108 5.46 14.82 13.63
N GLU A 109 6.58 14.16 13.92
CA GLU A 109 7.30 14.35 15.18
C GLU A 109 7.78 15.81 15.35
N TYR A 110 8.26 16.44 14.28
CA TYR A 110 8.66 17.85 14.29
C TYR A 110 7.50 18.78 14.61
N LEU A 111 6.36 18.62 13.92
CA LEU A 111 5.17 19.42 14.18
C LEU A 111 4.67 19.28 15.63
N ARG A 112 4.71 18.07 16.16
CA ARG A 112 4.39 17.81 17.57
C ARG A 112 5.40 18.43 18.51
N HIS A 113 6.69 18.38 18.16
CA HIS A 113 7.75 18.94 18.97
C HIS A 113 7.59 20.45 19.18
N ILE A 114 7.36 21.21 18.12
CA ILE A 114 7.15 22.67 18.21
C ILE A 114 5.86 23.06 18.96
N THR A 115 4.86 22.16 19.01
CA THR A 115 3.60 22.42 19.70
C THR A 115 3.61 21.98 21.17
N LEU A 116 4.30 20.88 21.49
CA LEU A 116 4.28 20.27 22.81
C LEU A 116 5.48 20.63 23.70
N CYS A 117 6.58 21.07 23.09
CA CYS A 117 7.82 21.36 23.80
C CYS A 117 8.39 22.72 23.41
N PRO A 118 7.65 23.85 23.68
CA PRO A 118 8.11 25.21 23.33
C PRO A 118 9.38 25.64 24.04
N ASP A 119 9.64 25.08 25.24
CA ASP A 119 10.81 25.43 26.09
C ASP A 119 12.04 24.52 25.81
N TRP A 120 12.08 23.86 24.66
CA TRP A 120 13.18 22.98 24.29
C TRP A 120 14.36 23.75 23.74
N ASP A 121 15.47 23.80 24.52
CA ASP A 121 16.65 24.63 24.24
C ASP A 121 17.68 23.96 23.30
N GLN A 122 17.55 22.64 23.05
CA GLN A 122 18.52 21.91 22.23
C GLN A 122 18.14 21.93 20.74
N PRO A 123 19.15 21.94 19.84
CA PRO A 123 18.88 21.85 18.42
C PRO A 123 18.24 20.50 18.08
N ILE A 124 17.20 20.50 17.24
CA ILE A 124 16.49 19.31 16.79
C ILE A 124 17.39 18.40 15.95
N ARG A 125 18.39 18.97 15.29
CA ARG A 125 19.39 18.22 14.55
C ARG A 125 20.70 18.22 15.32
N GLN A 126 21.12 17.05 15.80
CA GLN A 126 22.35 16.85 16.54
C GLN A 126 23.27 15.92 15.72
N GLY A 127 24.16 16.52 14.91
CA GLY A 127 24.94 15.77 13.94
C GLY A 127 24.04 15.15 12.86
N ASN A 128 24.04 13.82 12.77
CA ASN A 128 23.19 13.06 11.86
C ASN A 128 21.85 12.63 12.49
N ASP A 129 21.67 12.86 13.79
CA ASP A 129 20.49 12.41 14.50
C ASP A 129 19.38 13.47 14.51
N PHE A 130 18.15 12.98 14.37
CA PHE A 130 16.94 13.78 14.55
C PHE A 130 16.41 13.58 15.96
N VAL A 131 16.53 14.61 16.79
CA VAL A 131 16.22 14.57 18.22
C VAL A 131 15.03 15.46 18.54
N VAL A 132 13.96 14.85 19.04
CA VAL A 132 12.76 15.53 19.51
C VAL A 132 12.49 15.17 20.97
N CYS A 133 11.71 16.00 21.66
CA CYS A 133 11.29 15.69 23.04
C CYS A 133 10.48 14.38 23.09
N GLN A 134 10.51 13.68 24.20
CA GLN A 134 9.83 12.39 24.38
C GLN A 134 8.31 12.47 24.12
N ALA A 135 7.67 13.59 24.49
CA ALA A 135 6.24 13.80 24.26
C ALA A 135 5.88 13.96 22.77
N ALA A 136 6.84 14.34 21.93
CA ALA A 136 6.64 14.51 20.50
C ALA A 136 6.76 13.19 19.71
N LYS A 137 7.45 12.17 20.24
CA LYS A 137 7.62 10.89 19.56
C LYS A 137 6.28 10.20 19.28
N MET A 138 6.19 9.59 18.12
CA MET A 138 5.00 8.86 17.70
C MET A 138 5.35 7.47 17.16
N PRO A 139 4.73 6.43 17.73
CA PRO A 139 4.01 6.41 19.00
C PRO A 139 4.96 6.57 20.19
N LEU A 140 4.43 6.96 21.36
CA LEU A 140 5.24 7.02 22.56
C LEU A 140 5.83 5.65 22.88
N GLY A 141 7.09 5.59 23.33
CA GLY A 141 7.77 4.32 23.66
C GLY A 141 7.07 3.51 24.75
N THR A 142 6.21 4.14 25.55
CA THR A 142 5.36 3.49 26.57
C THR A 142 4.01 3.00 26.04
N SER A 143 3.69 3.30 24.76
CA SER A 143 2.41 2.91 24.16
C SER A 143 2.33 1.38 23.97
N PRO A 144 1.14 0.78 24.06
CA PRO A 144 0.93 -0.64 23.76
C PRO A 144 1.33 -0.96 22.30
N GLN A 145 1.76 -2.20 22.05
CA GLN A 145 2.24 -2.62 20.72
C GLN A 145 1.21 -2.40 19.61
N TRP A 146 -0.08 -2.60 19.88
CA TRP A 146 -1.13 -2.36 18.87
C TRP A 146 -1.18 -0.90 18.36
N VAL A 147 -0.75 0.07 19.19
CA VAL A 147 -0.65 1.49 18.78
C VAL A 147 0.51 1.66 17.79
N HIS A 148 1.66 1.01 18.03
CA HIS A 148 2.79 1.02 17.11
C HIS A 148 2.42 0.37 15.76
N GLU A 149 1.75 -0.77 15.79
CA GLU A 149 1.30 -1.47 14.58
C GLU A 149 0.30 -0.62 13.78
N THR A 150 -0.68 -0.03 14.47
CA THR A 150 -1.69 0.83 13.84
C THR A 150 -1.06 2.09 13.24
N TYR A 151 -0.16 2.75 13.95
CA TYR A 151 0.56 3.91 13.45
C TYR A 151 1.39 3.57 12.22
N GLY A 152 2.21 2.51 12.28
CA GLY A 152 2.99 2.04 11.15
C GLY A 152 2.12 1.70 9.93
N PHE A 153 0.97 1.07 10.16
CA PHE A 153 0.00 0.77 9.09
C PHE A 153 -0.51 2.04 8.41
N PHE A 154 -0.92 3.07 9.18
CA PHE A 154 -1.41 4.33 8.59
C PHE A 154 -0.32 5.11 7.88
N ILE A 155 0.90 5.17 8.42
CA ILE A 155 2.05 5.78 7.73
C ILE A 155 2.32 5.08 6.41
N ALA A 156 2.29 3.74 6.39
CA ALA A 156 2.44 2.95 5.19
C ALA A 156 1.34 3.26 4.17
N VAL A 157 0.06 3.18 4.56
CA VAL A 157 -1.09 3.50 3.69
C VAL A 157 -0.94 4.88 3.06
N PHE A 158 -0.61 5.89 3.87
CA PHE A 158 -0.50 7.27 3.41
C PHE A 158 0.68 7.45 2.44
N THR A 159 1.82 6.85 2.75
CA THR A 159 3.00 6.87 1.87
C THR A 159 2.70 6.20 0.54
N PHE A 160 2.13 4.98 0.56
CA PHE A 160 1.71 4.28 -0.66
C PHE A 160 0.70 5.11 -1.45
N ALA A 161 -0.27 5.71 -0.78
CA ALA A 161 -1.29 6.51 -1.43
C ALA A 161 -0.72 7.75 -2.14
N ILE A 162 0.27 8.43 -1.55
CA ILE A 162 0.91 9.58 -2.19
C ILE A 162 1.77 9.15 -3.37
N VAL A 163 2.60 8.12 -3.20
CA VAL A 163 3.48 7.63 -4.27
C VAL A 163 2.65 7.11 -5.44
N PHE A 164 1.74 6.17 -5.20
CA PHE A 164 0.88 5.61 -6.25
C PHE A 164 -0.13 6.62 -6.78
N GLY A 165 -0.52 7.60 -5.97
CA GLY A 165 -1.32 8.73 -6.38
C GLY A 165 -0.64 9.58 -7.46
N ALA A 166 0.68 9.76 -7.39
CA ALA A 166 1.42 10.49 -8.41
C ALA A 166 1.49 9.70 -9.74
N PHE A 167 1.63 8.38 -9.69
CA PHE A 167 1.48 7.52 -10.88
C PHE A 167 0.07 7.60 -11.45
N ALA A 168 -0.96 7.51 -10.61
CA ALA A 168 -2.35 7.64 -11.01
C ALA A 168 -2.64 9.03 -11.61
N ALA A 169 -2.05 10.10 -11.04
CA ALA A 169 -2.17 11.46 -11.58
C ALA A 169 -1.63 11.56 -13.02
N ASN A 170 -0.49 10.91 -13.30
CA ASN A 170 0.06 10.87 -14.65
C ASN A 170 -0.88 10.14 -15.64
N VAL A 171 -1.43 8.99 -15.23
CA VAL A 171 -2.39 8.22 -16.04
C VAL A 171 -3.66 9.03 -16.30
N LEU A 172 -4.25 9.60 -15.23
CA LEU A 172 -5.48 10.39 -15.32
C LEU A 172 -5.27 11.68 -16.14
N PHE A 173 -4.13 12.36 -15.98
CA PHE A 173 -3.78 13.54 -16.76
C PHE A 173 -3.69 13.21 -18.26
N GLY A 174 -3.04 12.09 -18.61
CA GLY A 174 -2.99 11.59 -19.99
C GLY A 174 -4.38 11.25 -20.53
N ALA A 175 -5.18 10.54 -19.74
CA ALA A 175 -6.55 10.16 -20.09
C ALA A 175 -7.48 11.37 -20.31
N MET A 176 -7.36 12.41 -19.47
CA MET A 176 -8.11 13.67 -19.66
C MET A 176 -7.73 14.38 -20.97
N ARG A 177 -6.50 14.20 -21.46
CA ARG A 177 -6.05 14.80 -22.74
C ARG A 177 -6.46 13.95 -23.95
N ALA A 178 -6.72 12.68 -23.74
CA ALA A 178 -7.14 11.76 -24.79
C ALA A 178 -8.63 11.93 -25.18
N VAL A 179 -9.43 12.58 -24.33
CA VAL A 179 -10.83 12.91 -24.67
C VAL A 179 -10.86 13.91 -25.83
N PRO A 180 -11.59 13.63 -26.93
CA PRO A 180 -11.64 14.49 -28.10
C PRO A 180 -12.13 15.91 -27.79
N HIS A 181 -11.37 16.92 -28.22
CA HIS A 181 -11.68 18.33 -27.99
C HIS A 181 -13.05 18.74 -28.56
N ALA A 182 -13.42 18.19 -29.72
CA ALA A 182 -14.70 18.45 -30.37
C ALA A 182 -15.89 18.18 -29.45
N GLN A 183 -15.83 17.18 -28.57
CA GLN A 183 -16.90 16.88 -27.61
C GLN A 183 -17.04 17.96 -26.54
N LEU A 184 -15.91 18.56 -26.13
CA LEU A 184 -15.92 19.65 -25.15
C LEU A 184 -16.43 20.95 -25.78
N GLU A 185 -16.09 21.20 -27.03
CA GLU A 185 -16.58 22.34 -27.82
C GLU A 185 -18.08 22.21 -28.11
N THR A 186 -18.53 21.02 -28.48
CA THR A 186 -19.97 20.74 -28.65
C THR A 186 -20.74 21.00 -27.36
N ALA A 187 -20.24 20.53 -26.21
CA ALA A 187 -20.86 20.79 -24.92
C ALA A 187 -20.96 22.31 -24.62
N ALA A 188 -19.94 23.07 -24.96
CA ALA A 188 -19.95 24.53 -24.82
C ALA A 188 -20.95 25.20 -25.77
N ALA A 189 -21.09 24.70 -27.02
CA ALA A 189 -22.06 25.19 -28.00
C ALA A 189 -23.50 24.94 -27.53
N TYR A 190 -23.77 23.85 -26.78
CA TYR A 190 -25.06 23.60 -26.13
C TYR A 190 -25.25 24.39 -24.81
N GLY A 191 -24.37 25.33 -24.48
CA GLY A 191 -24.52 26.20 -23.32
C GLY A 191 -24.09 25.58 -21.99
N LEU A 192 -23.40 24.43 -21.97
CA LEU A 192 -22.89 23.86 -20.74
C LEU A 192 -21.75 24.74 -20.18
N SER A 193 -21.84 25.07 -18.90
CA SER A 193 -20.75 25.76 -18.20
C SER A 193 -19.50 24.88 -18.14
N HIS A 194 -18.34 25.52 -17.96
CA HIS A 194 -17.05 24.80 -17.86
C HIS A 194 -17.04 23.69 -16.79
N ARG A 195 -17.70 23.93 -15.64
CA ARG A 195 -17.86 22.95 -14.56
C ARG A 195 -18.76 21.77 -14.98
N GLN A 196 -19.85 22.07 -15.69
CA GLN A 196 -20.75 21.03 -16.20
C GLN A 196 -20.06 20.18 -17.29
N THR A 197 -19.35 20.80 -18.23
CA THR A 197 -18.54 20.11 -19.24
C THR A 197 -17.49 19.21 -18.61
N PHE A 198 -16.80 19.69 -17.55
CA PHE A 198 -15.81 18.90 -16.83
C PHE A 198 -16.43 17.64 -16.20
N TRP A 199 -17.49 17.80 -15.38
CA TRP A 199 -18.05 16.68 -14.63
C TRP A 199 -18.96 15.76 -15.44
N ARG A 200 -19.68 16.28 -16.44
CA ARG A 200 -20.66 15.51 -17.22
C ARG A 200 -20.12 14.92 -18.51
N ILE A 201 -19.06 15.51 -19.06
CA ILE A 201 -18.49 15.07 -20.35
C ILE A 201 -17.08 14.54 -20.18
N LEU A 202 -16.16 15.37 -19.66
CA LEU A 202 -14.75 15.01 -19.58
C LEU A 202 -14.50 13.86 -18.61
N VAL A 203 -14.96 13.96 -17.36
CA VAL A 203 -14.68 12.95 -16.33
C VAL A 203 -15.26 11.57 -16.67
N PRO A 204 -16.50 11.41 -17.09
CA PRO A 204 -17.03 10.09 -17.47
C PRO A 204 -16.26 9.46 -18.64
N GLN A 205 -15.88 10.25 -19.63
CA GLN A 205 -15.16 9.73 -20.80
C GLN A 205 -13.69 9.41 -20.52
N MET A 206 -13.02 10.23 -19.70
CA MET A 206 -11.62 9.95 -19.37
C MET A 206 -11.44 8.58 -18.70
N TRP A 207 -12.44 8.07 -17.94
CA TRP A 207 -12.32 6.76 -17.29
C TRP A 207 -12.04 5.63 -18.26
N VAL A 208 -12.62 5.68 -19.45
CA VAL A 208 -12.38 4.66 -20.49
C VAL A 208 -10.91 4.67 -20.93
N TYR A 209 -10.33 5.85 -21.07
CA TYR A 209 -8.91 6.00 -21.43
C TYR A 209 -7.96 5.73 -20.24
N ALA A 210 -8.42 5.98 -19.02
CA ALA A 210 -7.63 5.80 -17.80
C ALA A 210 -7.53 4.33 -17.35
N LEU A 211 -8.60 3.55 -17.52
CA LEU A 211 -8.71 2.20 -16.97
C LEU A 211 -7.56 1.26 -17.31
N PRO A 212 -7.05 1.17 -18.56
CA PRO A 212 -5.93 0.29 -18.85
C PRO A 212 -4.67 0.66 -18.05
N GLY A 213 -4.38 1.96 -17.95
CA GLY A 213 -3.26 2.47 -17.16
C GLY A 213 -3.44 2.24 -15.65
N LEU A 214 -4.65 2.47 -15.13
CA LEU A 214 -4.97 2.22 -13.71
C LEU A 214 -4.94 0.73 -13.37
N SER A 215 -5.37 -0.15 -14.29
CA SER A 215 -5.25 -1.60 -14.11
C SER A 215 -3.79 -2.03 -13.99
N ASN A 216 -2.91 -1.49 -14.83
CA ASN A 216 -1.48 -1.75 -14.72
C ASN A 216 -0.91 -1.23 -13.38
N LEU A 217 -1.31 -0.05 -12.94
CA LEU A 217 -0.89 0.50 -11.64
C LEU A 217 -1.37 -0.36 -10.46
N TRP A 218 -2.58 -0.92 -10.54
CA TRP A 218 -3.07 -1.86 -9.55
C TRP A 218 -2.15 -3.08 -9.42
N MET A 219 -1.72 -3.66 -10.56
CA MET A 219 -0.78 -4.78 -10.55
C MET A 219 0.59 -4.40 -9.98
N VAL A 220 1.06 -3.18 -10.24
CA VAL A 220 2.31 -2.66 -9.64
C VAL A 220 2.13 -2.44 -8.14
N LEU A 221 0.99 -1.92 -7.69
CA LEU A 221 0.69 -1.73 -6.26
C LEU A 221 0.70 -3.05 -5.49
N ILE A 222 0.06 -4.12 -6.04
CA ILE A 222 0.11 -5.46 -5.44
C ILE A 222 1.57 -5.91 -5.25
N LYS A 223 2.39 -5.77 -6.29
CA LYS A 223 3.80 -6.21 -6.27
C LYS A 223 4.68 -5.34 -5.35
N ALA A 224 4.23 -4.14 -5.01
CA ALA A 224 4.95 -3.24 -4.11
C ALA A 224 4.66 -3.53 -2.62
N THR A 225 3.61 -4.28 -2.29
CA THR A 225 3.27 -4.55 -0.88
C THR A 225 4.39 -5.21 -0.07
N PRO A 226 5.30 -6.07 -0.62
CA PRO A 226 6.45 -6.57 0.13
C PRO A 226 7.40 -5.48 0.66
N LEU A 227 7.33 -4.24 0.13
CA LEU A 227 8.09 -3.12 0.66
C LEU A 227 7.64 -2.70 2.08
N LEU A 228 6.44 -3.11 2.52
CA LEU A 228 5.95 -2.88 3.89
C LEU A 228 6.90 -3.41 4.95
N PHE A 229 7.55 -4.53 4.68
CA PHE A 229 8.57 -5.07 5.56
C PHE A 229 9.70 -4.06 5.85
N LEU A 230 10.12 -3.28 4.85
CA LEU A 230 11.14 -2.23 5.01
C LEU A 230 10.66 -1.05 5.86
N LEU A 231 9.34 -0.90 5.99
CA LEU A 231 8.69 0.16 6.79
C LEU A 231 8.42 -0.28 8.24
N GLY A 232 8.89 -1.48 8.62
CA GLY A 232 8.66 -2.04 9.95
C GLY A 232 7.23 -2.57 10.19
N VAL A 233 6.42 -2.70 9.15
CA VAL A 233 5.10 -3.32 9.24
C VAL A 233 5.26 -4.85 9.25
N GLU A 234 4.65 -5.51 10.21
CA GLU A 234 4.64 -6.98 10.31
C GLU A 234 3.70 -7.60 9.26
N ASP A 235 4.12 -7.53 8.00
CA ASP A 235 3.40 -8.06 6.85
C ASP A 235 3.65 -9.57 6.64
N ILE A 236 3.10 -10.12 5.55
CA ILE A 236 3.28 -11.54 5.19
C ILE A 236 4.76 -11.90 4.93
N VAL A 237 5.58 -10.95 4.45
CA VAL A 237 7.01 -11.17 4.17
C VAL A 237 7.80 -11.21 5.48
N TYR A 238 7.48 -10.33 6.42
CA TYR A 238 8.06 -10.35 7.76
C TYR A 238 7.82 -11.71 8.44
N TRP A 239 6.58 -12.15 8.49
CA TRP A 239 6.21 -13.41 9.14
C TRP A 239 6.76 -14.64 8.41
N ALA A 240 6.80 -14.64 7.08
CA ALA A 240 7.41 -15.72 6.31
C ALA A 240 8.91 -15.86 6.60
N ARG A 241 9.61 -14.73 6.76
CA ARG A 241 11.02 -14.70 7.14
C ARG A 241 11.23 -15.15 8.59
N GLU A 242 10.39 -14.66 9.50
CA GLU A 242 10.47 -14.99 10.94
C GLU A 242 10.18 -16.47 11.18
N LEU A 243 9.11 -17.01 10.61
CA LEU A 243 8.71 -18.41 10.79
C LEU A 243 9.58 -19.36 9.98
N GLY A 244 10.00 -18.99 8.78
CA GLY A 244 10.83 -19.83 7.92
C GLY A 244 12.28 -19.96 8.38
N GLY A 245 12.78 -19.03 9.18
CA GLY A 245 14.16 -19.07 9.68
C GLY A 245 14.44 -20.29 10.56
N SER A 246 15.67 -20.83 10.52
CA SER A 246 16.08 -21.94 11.38
C SER A 246 15.83 -21.63 12.86
N LYS A 247 15.17 -22.53 13.56
CA LYS A 247 14.81 -22.43 14.98
C LYS A 247 15.48 -23.55 15.77
N THR A 248 16.24 -23.18 16.79
CA THR A 248 16.91 -24.15 17.69
C THR A 248 16.08 -24.37 18.95
N PRO A 249 16.23 -25.54 19.63
CA PRO A 249 15.48 -25.85 20.86
C PRO A 249 15.68 -24.85 22.01
N ARG A 250 16.74 -24.02 21.92
CA ARG A 250 17.02 -22.99 22.93
C ARG A 250 16.04 -21.82 22.88
N PHE A 251 15.43 -21.56 21.72
CA PHE A 251 14.61 -20.35 21.49
C PHE A 251 13.15 -20.68 21.19
N THR A 252 12.80 -21.94 20.96
CA THR A 252 11.44 -22.35 20.63
C THR A 252 11.14 -23.76 21.11
N ASP A 253 9.87 -24.01 21.44
CA ASP A 253 9.35 -25.34 21.73
C ASP A 253 9.18 -26.20 20.45
N TYR A 254 9.26 -25.57 19.25
CA TYR A 254 9.12 -26.21 17.95
C TYR A 254 10.39 -25.99 17.10
N PRO A 255 11.49 -26.72 17.38
CA PRO A 255 12.72 -26.58 16.62
C PRO A 255 12.59 -27.16 15.23
N HIS A 256 13.13 -26.44 14.21
CA HIS A 256 13.15 -26.89 12.83
C HIS A 256 14.32 -26.26 12.07
N GLY A 257 14.67 -26.87 10.92
CA GLY A 257 15.67 -26.31 10.00
C GLY A 257 15.19 -25.05 9.26
N ASP A 258 15.91 -24.67 8.24
CA ASP A 258 15.53 -23.51 7.41
C ASP A 258 14.38 -23.91 6.46
N TRP A 259 13.21 -23.36 6.71
CA TRP A 259 12.00 -23.56 5.94
C TRP A 259 11.57 -22.33 5.15
N ARG A 260 12.42 -21.32 5.03
CA ARG A 260 12.13 -20.08 4.30
C ARG A 260 11.63 -20.35 2.88
N MET A 261 12.20 -21.33 2.19
CA MET A 261 11.79 -21.68 0.84
C MET A 261 10.30 -22.06 0.76
N TYR A 262 9.78 -22.83 1.72
CA TYR A 262 8.36 -23.23 1.73
C TYR A 262 7.43 -22.05 2.00
N TYR A 263 7.79 -21.18 2.94
CA TYR A 263 7.02 -19.98 3.23
C TYR A 263 7.02 -19.00 2.06
N PHE A 264 8.17 -18.73 1.46
CA PHE A 264 8.25 -17.85 0.28
C PHE A 264 7.56 -18.45 -0.94
N PHE A 265 7.57 -19.77 -1.09
CA PHE A 265 6.77 -20.44 -2.13
C PHE A 265 5.27 -20.25 -1.91
N ALA A 266 4.79 -20.35 -0.68
CA ALA A 266 3.40 -20.06 -0.35
C ALA A 266 3.01 -18.60 -0.66
N LEU A 267 3.91 -17.63 -0.36
CA LEU A 267 3.71 -16.24 -0.76
C LEU A 267 3.65 -16.08 -2.28
N LEU A 268 4.54 -16.73 -3.01
CA LEU A 268 4.54 -16.70 -4.48
C LEU A 268 3.20 -17.19 -5.05
N VAL A 269 2.69 -18.30 -4.55
CA VAL A 269 1.38 -18.84 -4.96
C VAL A 269 0.26 -17.85 -4.61
N PHE A 270 0.28 -17.25 -3.42
CA PHE A 270 -0.69 -16.25 -3.02
C PHE A 270 -0.70 -15.03 -3.97
N TYR A 271 0.48 -14.45 -4.23
CA TYR A 271 0.58 -13.28 -5.11
C TYR A 271 0.18 -13.60 -6.55
N LEU A 272 0.54 -14.77 -7.07
CA LEU A 272 0.10 -15.22 -8.39
C LEU A 272 -1.42 -15.37 -8.46
N ALA A 273 -2.03 -16.05 -7.49
CA ALA A 273 -3.47 -16.24 -7.43
C ALA A 273 -4.20 -14.89 -7.30
N PHE A 274 -3.73 -14.03 -6.41
CA PHE A 274 -4.34 -12.72 -6.18
C PHE A 274 -4.23 -11.80 -7.42
N THR A 275 -3.06 -11.80 -8.08
CA THR A 275 -2.84 -11.04 -9.32
C THR A 275 -3.74 -11.58 -10.43
N TRP A 276 -3.83 -12.89 -10.60
CA TRP A 276 -4.68 -13.51 -11.61
C TRP A 276 -6.17 -13.19 -11.41
N VAL A 277 -6.67 -13.27 -10.17
CA VAL A 277 -8.05 -12.91 -9.84
C VAL A 277 -8.31 -11.43 -10.13
N SER A 278 -7.39 -10.55 -9.71
CA SER A 278 -7.48 -9.11 -9.94
C SER A 278 -7.53 -8.78 -11.43
N GLU A 279 -6.67 -9.39 -12.24
CA GLU A 279 -6.63 -9.22 -13.69
C GLU A 279 -7.97 -9.60 -14.33
N LYS A 280 -8.51 -10.78 -13.98
CA LYS A 280 -9.82 -11.23 -14.49
C LYS A 280 -10.96 -10.30 -14.11
N LEU A 281 -10.94 -9.73 -12.91
CA LEU A 281 -11.95 -8.77 -12.47
C LEU A 281 -11.84 -7.46 -13.26
N LEU A 282 -10.64 -6.92 -13.39
CA LEU A 282 -10.38 -5.68 -14.12
C LEU A 282 -10.71 -5.81 -15.61
N ASP A 283 -10.39 -6.94 -16.24
CA ASP A 283 -10.76 -7.23 -17.62
C ASP A 283 -12.29 -7.21 -17.83
N ARG A 284 -13.05 -7.77 -16.88
CA ARG A 284 -14.52 -7.73 -16.94
C ARG A 284 -15.05 -6.29 -16.84
N VAL A 285 -14.47 -5.48 -15.94
CA VAL A 285 -14.83 -4.07 -15.78
C VAL A 285 -14.52 -3.29 -17.07
N MET A 286 -13.29 -3.45 -17.60
CA MET A 286 -12.88 -2.80 -18.84
C MET A 286 -13.80 -3.17 -20.01
N LYS A 287 -14.11 -4.44 -20.19
CA LYS A 287 -15.03 -4.90 -21.26
C LYS A 287 -16.41 -4.25 -21.14
N ARG A 288 -16.95 -4.13 -19.92
CA ARG A 288 -18.27 -3.49 -19.72
C ARG A 288 -18.25 -1.98 -20.04
N LEU A 289 -17.18 -1.29 -19.69
CA LEU A 289 -17.10 0.17 -19.88
C LEU A 289 -16.69 0.58 -21.30
N THR A 290 -16.00 -0.29 -22.04
CA THR A 290 -15.63 -0.04 -23.44
C THR A 290 -16.72 -0.45 -24.45
N LEU A 291 -17.73 -1.21 -24.02
CA LEU A 291 -18.88 -1.57 -24.88
C LEU A 291 -19.60 -0.30 -25.35
N GLY A 292 -19.64 -0.11 -26.68
CA GLY A 292 -20.36 1.02 -27.31
C GLY A 292 -19.54 2.31 -27.52
N GLN A 293 -18.27 2.36 -27.12
CA GLN A 293 -17.43 3.53 -27.36
C GLN A 293 -16.55 3.33 -28.59
N ALA A 294 -16.37 4.40 -29.38
CA ALA A 294 -15.45 4.47 -30.53
C ALA A 294 -14.01 4.63 -30.04
N THR A 295 -13.50 3.63 -29.30
CA THR A 295 -12.08 3.54 -28.91
C THR A 295 -11.43 2.46 -29.74
N ALA A 296 -10.10 2.54 -29.92
CA ALA A 296 -9.34 1.50 -30.64
C ALA A 296 -9.63 0.06 -30.08
N GLY A 297 -9.85 -0.07 -28.77
CA GLY A 297 -10.28 -1.32 -28.15
C GLY A 297 -11.71 -1.74 -28.49
N GLY A 298 -12.66 -0.78 -28.54
CA GLY A 298 -14.05 -1.02 -28.94
C GLY A 298 -14.18 -1.40 -30.41
N GLU A 299 -13.37 -0.83 -31.29
CA GLU A 299 -13.32 -1.20 -32.70
C GLU A 299 -12.73 -2.61 -32.92
N ALA A 300 -11.66 -2.95 -32.17
CA ALA A 300 -11.09 -4.30 -32.22
C ALA A 300 -12.10 -5.36 -31.74
N GLN A 301 -12.87 -5.08 -30.68
CA GLN A 301 -13.90 -5.99 -30.19
C GLN A 301 -15.10 -6.10 -31.16
N ARG A 302 -15.50 -5.02 -31.81
CA ARG A 302 -16.53 -5.07 -32.87
C ARG A 302 -16.08 -5.87 -34.09
N LYS A 303 -14.80 -5.80 -34.47
CA LYS A 303 -14.24 -6.61 -35.56
C LYS A 303 -14.12 -8.10 -35.19
N ALA A 304 -13.86 -8.41 -33.92
CA ALA A 304 -13.79 -9.82 -33.43
C ALA A 304 -15.19 -10.46 -33.22
N ALA A 305 -16.24 -9.66 -33.11
CA ALA A 305 -17.62 -10.13 -32.94
C ALA A 305 -18.40 -10.26 -34.28
N ARG A 306 -17.79 -9.87 -35.41
CA ARG A 306 -18.26 -10.11 -36.77
C ARG A 306 -17.51 -11.27 -37.40
#